data_4a49a6524af7862f00c6977d7456e511
#
_entry.id   4a49a6524af7862f00c6977d7456e511
#
_cell.length_a   1.000
_cell.length_b   1.000
_cell.length_c   1.000
_cell.angle_alpha   90.00
_cell.angle_beta   90.00
_cell.angle_gamma   90.00
#
_symmetry.space_group_name_H-M   'P 1'
#
loop_
_entity.id
_entity.type
_entity.pdbx_description
1 polymer ?
#
loop_
_entity_poly.entity_id
_entity_poly.type
_entity_poly.pdbx_seq_one_letter_code
_entity_poly.pdbx_strand_id
1 'polypeptide(L)'
;MSLVSFVQTERSNIKKAIEDSLNLIDYKFQKSIKKIVIKPNMCYYWDYSTGQTTDPKFVAATIEILREKISPNVDISIVESDASAMKCKHAFKFLGYEKIAEQCNVNLVNLSEVEAEPVKVKAGNQNFNFMLPEMIKKADLRINIPKMKYMALSKISCA
;
A
#
# COMPACT_ATOMS: atom_id res chain seq x y z
N MET A 1 18.59 12.60 4.46
CA MET A 1 17.43 13.41 4.88
C MET A 1 16.22 12.86 4.14
N SER A 2 15.08 12.64 4.84
CA SER A 2 13.84 12.22 4.17
C SER A 2 13.13 13.45 3.61
N LEU A 3 12.67 13.36 2.35
CA LEU A 3 11.86 14.40 1.71
C LEU A 3 10.38 14.11 1.98
N VAL A 4 9.61 15.15 2.21
CA VAL A 4 8.18 15.08 2.45
C VAL A 4 7.49 16.13 1.60
N SER A 5 6.40 15.75 0.92
CA SER A 5 5.53 16.67 0.18
C SER A 5 4.11 16.63 0.74
N PHE A 6 3.42 17.76 0.67
CA PHE A 6 2.01 17.89 1.04
C PHE A 6 1.25 18.48 -0.14
N VAL A 7 0.22 17.77 -0.58
CA VAL A 7 -0.65 18.20 -1.68
C VAL A 7 -2.10 18.06 -1.25
N GLN A 8 -2.86 19.12 -1.38
CA GLN A 8 -4.29 19.06 -1.18
C GLN A 8 -4.94 18.30 -2.33
N THR A 9 -5.79 17.34 -2.01
CA THR A 9 -6.44 16.51 -3.02
C THR A 9 -7.93 16.40 -2.79
N GLU A 10 -8.66 16.30 -3.90
CA GLU A 10 -10.05 15.91 -3.95
C GLU A 10 -10.18 14.57 -4.68
N ARG A 11 -11.30 13.89 -4.49
CA ARG A 11 -11.53 12.58 -5.11
C ARG A 11 -11.58 12.62 -6.64
N SER A 12 -11.81 13.80 -7.23
CA SER A 12 -11.83 14.06 -8.67
C SER A 12 -10.43 14.20 -9.29
N ASN A 13 -9.40 14.51 -8.49
CA ASN A 13 -8.05 14.83 -8.98
C ASN A 13 -6.93 13.99 -8.34
N ILE A 14 -7.25 12.81 -7.78
CA ILE A 14 -6.30 11.96 -7.05
C ILE A 14 -5.02 11.71 -7.84
N LYS A 15 -5.13 11.30 -9.11
CA LYS A 15 -3.95 11.01 -9.96
C LYS A 15 -3.02 12.20 -10.06
N LYS A 16 -3.58 13.37 -10.40
CA LYS A 16 -2.81 14.61 -10.48
C LYS A 16 -2.14 14.95 -9.16
N ALA A 17 -2.85 14.82 -8.04
CA ALA A 17 -2.29 15.11 -6.72
C ALA A 17 -1.11 14.18 -6.36
N ILE A 18 -1.18 12.89 -6.74
CA ILE A 18 -0.05 11.96 -6.55
C ILE A 18 1.14 12.40 -7.43
N GLU A 19 0.92 12.73 -8.70
CA GLU A 19 1.97 13.20 -9.60
C GLU A 19 2.61 14.50 -9.10
N ASP A 20 1.81 15.48 -8.68
CA ASP A 20 2.28 16.73 -8.10
C ASP A 20 3.12 16.48 -6.83
N SER A 21 2.67 15.54 -5.97
CA SER A 21 3.40 15.15 -4.76
C SER A 21 4.77 14.54 -5.07
N LEU A 22 4.86 13.67 -6.07
CA LEU A 22 6.12 13.06 -6.52
C LEU A 22 7.06 14.10 -7.16
N ASN A 23 6.50 15.02 -7.95
CA ASN A 23 7.26 16.09 -8.59
C ASN A 23 7.86 17.07 -7.57
N LEU A 24 7.12 17.41 -6.50
CA LEU A 24 7.62 18.31 -5.44
C LEU A 24 8.87 17.80 -4.74
N ILE A 25 9.06 16.49 -4.70
CA ILE A 25 10.26 15.87 -4.10
C ILE A 25 11.24 15.34 -5.16
N ASP A 26 11.03 15.65 -6.44
CA ASP A 26 11.81 15.17 -7.60
C ASP A 26 11.98 13.63 -7.60
N TYR A 27 10.93 12.90 -7.19
CA TYR A 27 10.99 11.44 -7.14
C TYR A 27 10.87 10.84 -8.53
N LYS A 28 11.82 9.98 -8.89
CA LYS A 28 11.86 9.28 -10.20
C LYS A 28 11.89 7.78 -10.00
N PHE A 29 10.95 7.09 -10.62
CA PHE A 29 10.94 5.64 -10.63
C PHE A 29 12.05 5.07 -11.50
N GLN A 30 12.73 4.04 -10.99
CA GLN A 30 13.72 3.30 -11.77
C GLN A 30 13.01 2.38 -12.78
N LYS A 31 13.43 2.39 -14.02
CA LYS A 31 12.87 1.54 -15.09
C LYS A 31 13.17 0.05 -14.92
N SER A 32 14.12 -0.31 -14.06
CA SER A 32 14.48 -1.69 -13.75
C SER A 32 13.51 -2.39 -12.79
N ILE A 33 12.58 -1.66 -12.17
CA ILE A 33 11.57 -2.23 -11.27
C ILE A 33 10.68 -3.21 -12.04
N LYS A 34 10.56 -4.43 -11.52
CA LYS A 34 9.74 -5.51 -12.11
C LYS A 34 8.60 -5.95 -11.19
N LYS A 35 8.82 -5.92 -9.86
CA LYS A 35 7.86 -6.40 -8.86
C LYS A 35 7.54 -5.31 -7.85
N ILE A 36 6.28 -4.98 -7.73
CA ILE A 36 5.78 -3.94 -6.83
C ILE A 36 4.74 -4.54 -5.90
N VAL A 37 4.83 -4.20 -4.62
CA VAL A 37 3.78 -4.46 -3.66
C VAL A 37 3.20 -3.15 -3.17
N ILE A 38 1.87 -3.07 -3.13
CA ILE A 38 1.12 -1.93 -2.63
C ILE A 38 0.31 -2.39 -1.42
N LYS A 39 0.56 -1.80 -0.25
CA LYS A 39 -0.25 -2.05 0.94
C LYS A 39 -1.14 -0.85 1.23
N PRO A 40 -2.45 -0.93 0.97
CA PRO A 40 -3.41 0.05 1.48
C PRO A 40 -3.64 -0.16 2.97
N ASN A 41 -4.31 0.78 3.61
CA ASN A 41 -4.83 0.60 4.96
C ASN A 41 -6.28 0.12 4.89
N MET A 42 -6.53 -1.11 5.33
CA MET A 42 -7.87 -1.64 5.53
C MET A 42 -8.15 -1.72 7.03
N CYS A 43 -9.24 -1.10 7.47
CA CYS A 43 -9.63 -1.10 8.85
C CYS A 43 -10.99 -1.78 8.98
N TYR A 44 -11.00 -3.03 9.45
CA TYR A 44 -12.18 -3.88 9.40
C TYR A 44 -12.79 -3.91 7.99
N TYR A 45 -14.10 -3.65 7.91
CA TYR A 45 -14.85 -3.56 6.64
C TYR A 45 -15.45 -2.17 6.47
N TRP A 46 -14.85 -1.15 7.10
CA TRP A 46 -15.34 0.22 7.04
C TRP A 46 -14.99 0.87 5.71
N ASP A 47 -15.99 1.43 5.07
CA ASP A 47 -15.82 2.15 3.82
C ASP A 47 -14.85 3.35 3.97
N TYR A 48 -14.20 3.72 2.87
CA TYR A 48 -13.23 4.83 2.83
C TYR A 48 -13.83 6.17 3.30
N SER A 49 -15.15 6.38 3.14
CA SER A 49 -15.84 7.60 3.58
C SER A 49 -15.80 7.82 5.09
N THR A 50 -15.59 6.75 5.87
CA THR A 50 -15.40 6.84 7.32
C THR A 50 -14.08 7.49 7.73
N GLY A 51 -13.15 7.70 6.80
CA GLY A 51 -11.82 8.18 7.09
C GLY A 51 -10.86 7.15 7.70
N GLN A 52 -11.30 5.89 7.86
CA GLN A 52 -10.50 4.83 8.50
C GLN A 52 -9.76 3.94 7.50
N THR A 53 -10.24 3.88 6.26
CA THR A 53 -9.74 2.99 5.21
C THR A 53 -9.25 3.80 4.01
N THR A 54 -8.23 3.31 3.32
CA THR A 54 -7.72 3.92 2.09
C THR A 54 -8.78 3.83 0.99
N ASP A 55 -9.05 4.93 0.29
CA ASP A 55 -9.96 4.93 -0.87
C ASP A 55 -9.36 4.05 -1.98
N PRO A 56 -10.08 3.02 -2.47
CA PRO A 56 -9.61 2.17 -3.56
C PRO A 56 -9.25 2.94 -4.84
N LYS A 57 -9.89 4.08 -5.09
CA LYS A 57 -9.52 4.96 -6.21
C LYS A 57 -8.10 5.50 -6.12
N PHE A 58 -7.61 5.73 -4.89
CA PHE A 58 -6.24 6.17 -4.70
C PHE A 58 -5.24 5.08 -5.10
N VAL A 59 -5.55 3.82 -4.77
CA VAL A 59 -4.74 2.66 -5.18
C VAL A 59 -4.78 2.49 -6.70
N ALA A 60 -5.95 2.60 -7.33
CA ALA A 60 -6.08 2.51 -8.79
C ALA A 60 -5.26 3.59 -9.50
N ALA A 61 -5.35 4.85 -9.06
CA ALA A 61 -4.56 5.94 -9.61
C ALA A 61 -3.04 5.72 -9.43
N THR A 62 -2.64 5.16 -8.28
CA THR A 62 -1.24 4.79 -8.05
C THR A 62 -0.77 3.73 -9.05
N ILE A 63 -1.57 2.68 -9.28
CA ILE A 63 -1.24 1.62 -10.26
C ILE A 63 -1.09 2.21 -11.67
N GLU A 64 -1.98 3.09 -12.07
CA GLU A 64 -1.92 3.76 -13.38
C GLU A 64 -0.60 4.53 -13.54
N ILE A 65 -0.23 5.35 -12.56
CA ILE A 65 1.03 6.09 -12.56
C ILE A 65 2.25 5.15 -12.65
N LEU A 66 2.25 4.06 -11.88
CA LEU A 66 3.35 3.09 -11.90
C LEU A 66 3.54 2.46 -13.28
N ARG A 67 2.44 2.12 -13.97
CA ARG A 67 2.49 1.58 -15.33
C ARG A 67 2.98 2.59 -16.34
N GLU A 68 2.56 3.84 -16.25
CA GLU A 68 3.03 4.92 -17.12
C GLU A 68 4.51 5.26 -16.89
N LYS A 69 4.93 5.31 -15.63
CA LYS A 69 6.29 5.77 -15.29
C LYS A 69 7.34 4.66 -15.34
N ILE A 70 6.97 3.40 -15.11
CA ILE A 70 7.90 2.25 -15.06
C ILE A 70 7.73 1.39 -16.31
N SER A 71 6.66 0.61 -16.38
CA SER A 71 6.33 -0.28 -17.50
C SER A 71 4.86 -0.66 -17.48
N PRO A 72 4.18 -0.77 -18.65
CA PRO A 72 2.81 -1.27 -18.74
C PRO A 72 2.63 -2.69 -18.15
N ASN A 73 3.69 -3.49 -18.21
CA ASN A 73 3.69 -4.91 -17.80
C ASN A 73 4.36 -5.14 -16.43
N VAL A 74 4.57 -4.09 -15.62
CA VAL A 74 5.14 -4.28 -14.28
C VAL A 74 4.20 -5.12 -13.42
N ASP A 75 4.77 -6.11 -12.72
CA ASP A 75 4.02 -7.00 -11.83
C ASP A 75 3.65 -6.26 -10.54
N ILE A 76 2.35 -6.09 -10.30
CA ILE A 76 1.84 -5.35 -9.14
C ILE A 76 0.92 -6.27 -8.33
N SER A 77 1.15 -6.32 -7.03
CA SER A 77 0.27 -6.98 -6.07
C SER A 77 -0.22 -5.99 -5.02
N ILE A 78 -1.53 -5.96 -4.80
CA ILE A 78 -2.13 -5.30 -3.64
C ILE A 78 -2.12 -6.31 -2.51
N VAL A 79 -1.55 -5.94 -1.38
CA VAL A 79 -1.35 -6.85 -0.26
C VAL A 79 -1.99 -6.34 1.02
N GLU A 80 -2.51 -7.23 1.82
CA GLU A 80 -2.95 -6.98 3.20
C GLU A 80 -2.86 -8.29 3.99
N SER A 81 -2.98 -8.24 5.30
CA SER A 81 -2.97 -9.42 6.18
C SER A 81 -4.27 -9.53 6.98
N ASP A 82 -4.57 -10.75 7.42
CA ASP A 82 -5.61 -10.95 8.41
C ASP A 82 -5.28 -10.20 9.71
N ALA A 83 -6.29 -9.63 10.32
CA ALA A 83 -6.22 -9.07 11.66
C ALA A 83 -7.16 -9.82 12.61
N SER A 84 -7.07 -9.55 13.90
CA SER A 84 -7.86 -10.28 14.93
C SER A 84 -9.36 -10.30 14.64
N ALA A 85 -9.90 -9.24 14.06
CA ALA A 85 -11.33 -9.09 13.75
C ALA A 85 -11.62 -8.81 12.27
N MET A 86 -10.64 -8.98 11.39
CA MET A 86 -10.77 -8.76 9.95
C MET A 86 -10.12 -9.89 9.17
N LYS A 87 -10.88 -10.51 8.29
CA LYS A 87 -10.37 -11.45 7.30
C LYS A 87 -10.13 -10.74 5.98
N CYS A 88 -8.91 -10.81 5.48
CA CYS A 88 -8.43 -10.12 4.29
C CYS A 88 -9.32 -10.40 3.06
N LYS A 89 -9.70 -11.66 2.86
CA LYS A 89 -10.61 -12.10 1.79
C LYS A 89 -11.92 -11.30 1.77
N HIS A 90 -12.52 -11.08 2.94
CA HIS A 90 -13.78 -10.32 3.02
C HIS A 90 -13.53 -8.82 2.87
N ALA A 91 -12.40 -8.30 3.40
CA ALA A 91 -12.04 -6.91 3.23
C ALA A 91 -11.83 -6.55 1.76
N PHE A 92 -11.12 -7.37 0.99
CA PHE A 92 -10.94 -7.17 -0.45
C PHE A 92 -12.28 -7.06 -1.18
N LYS A 93 -13.21 -7.95 -0.88
CA LYS A 93 -14.54 -7.95 -1.50
C LYS A 93 -15.36 -6.73 -1.10
N PHE A 94 -15.57 -6.52 0.21
CA PHE A 94 -16.48 -5.49 0.70
C PHE A 94 -15.97 -4.06 0.47
N LEU A 95 -14.66 -3.87 0.46
CA LEU A 95 -14.04 -2.57 0.22
C LEU A 95 -13.77 -2.30 -1.28
N GLY A 96 -14.20 -3.19 -2.18
CA GLY A 96 -14.13 -2.98 -3.63
C GLY A 96 -12.77 -3.22 -4.27
N TYR A 97 -11.83 -3.86 -3.57
CA TYR A 97 -10.50 -4.13 -4.11
C TYR A 97 -10.49 -5.26 -5.15
N GLU A 98 -11.43 -6.22 -5.08
CA GLU A 98 -11.59 -7.24 -6.13
C GLU A 98 -11.86 -6.58 -7.49
N LYS A 99 -12.77 -5.59 -7.51
CA LYS A 99 -13.07 -4.83 -8.74
C LYS A 99 -11.85 -4.05 -9.25
N ILE A 100 -11.09 -3.41 -8.36
CA ILE A 100 -9.86 -2.70 -8.74
C ILE A 100 -8.82 -3.66 -9.30
N ALA A 101 -8.63 -4.81 -8.66
CA ALA A 101 -7.68 -5.81 -9.11
C ALA A 101 -8.00 -6.35 -10.50
N GLU A 102 -9.28 -6.63 -10.77
CA GLU A 102 -9.77 -7.04 -12.09
C GLU A 102 -9.56 -5.94 -13.13
N GLN A 103 -10.03 -4.72 -12.85
CA GLN A 103 -9.92 -3.58 -13.77
C GLN A 103 -8.47 -3.20 -14.09
N CYS A 104 -7.61 -3.26 -13.08
CA CYS A 104 -6.20 -2.93 -13.22
C CYS A 104 -5.32 -4.14 -13.57
N ASN A 105 -5.87 -5.35 -13.69
CA ASN A 105 -5.13 -6.59 -13.92
C ASN A 105 -3.93 -6.72 -12.97
N VAL A 106 -4.18 -6.71 -11.66
CA VAL A 106 -3.20 -6.86 -10.58
C VAL A 106 -3.63 -7.95 -9.60
N ASN A 107 -2.69 -8.49 -8.84
CA ASN A 107 -2.99 -9.54 -7.88
C ASN A 107 -3.50 -8.97 -6.55
N LEU A 108 -4.41 -9.70 -5.88
CA LEU A 108 -4.76 -9.51 -4.47
C LEU A 108 -4.13 -10.63 -3.66
N VAL A 109 -3.38 -10.29 -2.63
CA VAL A 109 -2.65 -11.28 -1.83
C VAL A 109 -2.88 -11.07 -0.35
N ASN A 110 -3.34 -12.13 0.32
CA ASN A 110 -3.39 -12.21 1.77
C ASN A 110 -2.01 -12.63 2.31
N LEU A 111 -1.31 -11.70 2.95
CA LEU A 111 0.02 -11.95 3.51
C LEU A 111 0.04 -12.99 4.63
N SER A 112 -1.12 -13.28 5.23
CA SER A 112 -1.25 -14.33 6.25
C SER A 112 -1.25 -15.75 5.68
N GLU A 113 -1.38 -15.90 4.35
CA GLU A 113 -1.49 -17.18 3.64
C GLU A 113 -0.28 -17.48 2.76
N VAL A 114 0.72 -16.58 2.72
CA VAL A 114 1.93 -16.77 1.90
C VAL A 114 3.12 -17.21 2.74
N GLU A 115 4.10 -17.80 2.07
CA GLU A 115 5.35 -18.17 2.71
C GLU A 115 6.07 -16.98 3.33
N ALA A 116 6.59 -17.17 4.53
CA ALA A 116 7.31 -16.16 5.29
C ALA A 116 8.57 -16.76 5.92
N GLU A 117 9.60 -15.97 6.04
CA GLU A 117 10.86 -16.36 6.66
C GLU A 117 11.15 -15.55 7.92
N PRO A 118 11.88 -16.11 8.89
CA PRO A 118 12.28 -15.38 10.08
C PRO A 118 13.34 -14.34 9.76
N VAL A 119 13.09 -13.10 10.18
CA VAL A 119 14.03 -11.98 10.05
C VAL A 119 14.33 -11.42 11.43
N LYS A 120 15.61 -11.20 11.70
CA LYS A 120 16.08 -10.54 12.93
C LYS A 120 16.36 -9.07 12.63
N VAL A 121 15.74 -8.18 13.39
CA VAL A 121 15.94 -6.74 13.28
C VAL A 121 16.44 -6.21 14.63
N LYS A 122 17.52 -5.43 14.58
CA LYS A 122 18.01 -4.71 15.76
C LYS A 122 17.45 -3.29 15.76
N ALA A 123 16.74 -2.93 16.82
CA ALA A 123 16.27 -1.55 17.03
C ALA A 123 16.76 -1.06 18.40
N GLY A 124 17.69 -0.10 18.36
CA GLY A 124 18.41 0.32 19.55
C GLY A 124 19.21 -0.84 20.17
N ASN A 125 18.94 -1.13 21.44
CA ASN A 125 19.59 -2.23 22.18
C ASN A 125 18.78 -3.55 22.20
N GLN A 126 17.66 -3.61 21.47
CA GLN A 126 16.78 -4.77 21.44
C GLN A 126 16.83 -5.48 20.09
N ASN A 127 16.70 -6.81 20.13
CA ASN A 127 16.55 -7.65 18.96
C ASN A 127 15.11 -8.11 18.85
N PHE A 128 14.55 -7.97 17.65
CA PHE A 128 13.19 -8.40 17.32
C PHE A 128 13.25 -9.49 16.25
N ASN A 129 12.42 -10.52 16.42
CA ASN A 129 12.24 -11.56 15.41
C ASN A 129 10.87 -11.37 14.76
N PHE A 130 10.84 -11.30 13.44
CA PHE A 130 9.62 -11.19 12.66
C PHE A 130 9.56 -12.31 11.63
N MET A 131 8.33 -12.73 11.28
CA MET A 131 8.08 -13.51 10.07
C MET A 131 7.79 -12.52 8.94
N LEU A 132 8.70 -12.44 7.97
CA LEU A 132 8.57 -11.53 6.83
C LEU A 132 8.12 -12.32 5.60
N PRO A 133 6.96 -12.02 5.01
CA PRO A 133 6.52 -12.65 3.78
C PRO A 133 7.56 -12.49 2.68
N GLU A 134 7.91 -13.59 2.01
CA GLU A 134 8.95 -13.59 0.96
C GLU A 134 8.68 -12.58 -0.14
N MET A 135 7.41 -12.45 -0.55
CA MET A 135 7.04 -11.50 -1.60
C MET A 135 7.34 -10.04 -1.21
N ILE A 136 7.23 -9.69 0.07
CA ILE A 136 7.59 -8.35 0.58
C ILE A 136 9.11 -8.15 0.48
N LYS A 137 9.89 -9.19 0.83
CA LYS A 137 11.34 -9.13 0.75
C LYS A 137 11.83 -9.03 -0.70
N LYS A 138 11.24 -9.81 -1.61
CA LYS A 138 11.61 -9.92 -3.03
C LYS A 138 11.07 -8.79 -3.90
N ALA A 139 10.19 -7.90 -3.38
CA ALA A 139 9.68 -6.77 -4.14
C ALA A 139 10.78 -5.72 -4.38
N ASP A 140 10.87 -5.22 -5.61
CA ASP A 140 11.79 -4.14 -5.98
C ASP A 140 11.31 -2.79 -5.43
N LEU A 141 9.98 -2.60 -5.36
CA LEU A 141 9.35 -1.41 -4.81
C LEU A 141 8.22 -1.78 -3.86
N ARG A 142 8.21 -1.15 -2.69
CA ARG A 142 7.19 -1.30 -1.66
C ARG A 142 6.52 0.04 -1.43
N ILE A 143 5.21 0.08 -1.66
CA ILE A 143 4.41 1.30 -1.49
C ILE A 143 3.42 1.06 -0.37
N ASN A 144 3.50 1.85 0.68
CA ASN A 144 2.50 1.89 1.72
C ASN A 144 1.58 3.08 1.48
N ILE A 145 0.26 2.82 1.38
CA ILE A 145 -0.76 3.86 1.19
C ILE A 145 -1.65 3.89 2.45
N PRO A 146 -1.13 4.43 3.55
CA PRO A 146 -1.84 4.46 4.80
C PRO A 146 -2.97 5.49 4.77
N LYS A 147 -3.91 5.34 5.69
CA LYS A 147 -4.86 6.40 6.04
C LYS A 147 -4.37 7.06 7.32
N MET A 148 -3.96 8.31 7.23
CA MET A 148 -3.59 9.08 8.42
C MET A 148 -4.82 9.33 9.28
N LYS A 149 -4.77 8.89 10.53
CA LYS A 149 -5.88 9.00 11.48
C LYS A 149 -5.38 9.09 12.93
N TYR A 150 -6.21 9.60 13.80
CA TYR A 150 -5.95 9.55 15.24
C TYR A 150 -6.07 8.11 15.76
N MET A 151 -5.15 7.73 16.63
CA MET A 151 -5.20 6.47 17.38
C MET A 151 -4.78 6.73 18.82
N ALA A 152 -5.55 6.20 19.77
CA ALA A 152 -5.33 6.47 21.21
C ALA A 152 -3.93 6.07 21.69
N LEU A 153 -3.40 4.94 21.22
CA LEU A 153 -2.10 4.40 21.65
C LEU A 153 -0.92 5.16 21.04
N SER A 154 -0.97 5.49 19.74
CA SER A 154 0.15 6.08 19.00
C SER A 154 -0.02 7.58 18.69
N LYS A 155 -1.15 8.17 19.06
CA LYS A 155 -1.61 9.53 18.69
C LYS A 155 -1.91 9.65 17.20
N ILE A 156 -1.04 9.20 16.33
CA ILE A 156 -1.22 9.18 14.88
C ILE A 156 -0.92 7.76 14.38
N SER A 157 -1.78 7.25 13.50
CA SER A 157 -1.53 6.05 12.72
C SER A 157 -1.38 6.42 11.25
N CYS A 158 -0.32 5.90 10.62
CA CYS A 158 0.00 6.02 9.20
C CYS A 158 0.35 4.65 8.59
N ALA A 159 -0.24 3.58 9.13
CA ALA A 159 -0.03 2.21 8.64
C ALA A 159 -1.32 1.40 8.73
#